data_d2d67b383aea99b94d397c8aeec3b85c
#
_entry.id   d2d67b383aea99b94d397c8aeec3b85c
#
_cell.length_a   1.000
_cell.length_b   1.000
_cell.length_c   1.000
_cell.angle_alpha   90.00
_cell.angle_beta   90.00
_cell.angle_gamma   90.00
#
_symmetry.space_group_name_H-M   'P 1'
#
loop_
_entity.id
_entity.type
_entity.pdbx_description
1 polymer ?
#
loop_
_entity_poly.entity_id
_entity_poly.type
_entity_poly.pdbx_seq_one_letter_code
_entity_poly.pdbx_strand_id
1 'polypeptide(L)'
;MSLDRFIGAYEAKTPRSRALHTRAVKVMPGGNSRTTTFFDPYPFYAARGEGARIWDVDGVERLDFNGNYTSLILGHAPPEVVKAIQEAAALGASFPAPTEHEVRLAEILTRRIPSVEAVRFANSGTEATMNAVRAARAFTGRHKIAKFEGAYHGTHDWVMVSVTPDLKQAGSRKRPKPVAGSAGIPPAVLKHVVVLPWNDPEACEKILVREGDVLAALLVDPLLGIGGVLPPAPGFLERLRDITARLGILMVFDEVISFRVAPGGAQERFGIRPDLTTLGKIIGGGLPVGAFGGRADVMAVFDPRGGRGRISHGGTFNANPLTMAAGVATLEALTPERYRRLEALGERLRSGVTRLLRRTKRGGQVTGVGSLFCLHWTKKRLTDYRSSRPMDSGEPIRVFMGLLNWGVLLTQRGLGCCSAAMTEADVDRFLTALEGVLESDRR
;
A
#
# COMPACT_ATOMS: atom_id res chain seq x y z
N MET A 1 -21.57 -17.29 14.45
CA MET A 1 -20.45 -18.23 14.75
C MET A 1 -19.35 -17.47 15.50
N SER A 2 -18.86 -18.04 16.61
CA SER A 2 -17.70 -17.52 17.34
C SER A 2 -16.42 -17.63 16.51
N LEU A 3 -15.39 -16.86 16.87
CA LEU A 3 -14.06 -16.95 16.27
C LEU A 3 -13.51 -18.37 16.31
N ASP A 4 -13.64 -19.07 17.46
CA ASP A 4 -13.14 -20.43 17.64
C ASP A 4 -13.76 -21.43 16.64
N ARG A 5 -15.04 -21.25 16.32
CA ARG A 5 -15.73 -22.10 15.35
C ARG A 5 -15.22 -21.86 13.93
N PHE A 6 -14.88 -20.61 13.57
CA PHE A 6 -14.23 -20.31 12.29
C PHE A 6 -12.79 -20.85 12.26
N ILE A 7 -12.05 -20.76 13.36
CA ILE A 7 -10.71 -21.35 13.47
C ILE A 7 -10.77 -22.87 13.28
N GLY A 8 -11.65 -23.58 13.99
CA GLY A 8 -11.79 -25.03 13.84
C GLY A 8 -12.17 -25.46 12.41
N ALA A 9 -13.07 -24.71 11.75
CA ALA A 9 -13.43 -24.97 10.35
C ALA A 9 -12.27 -24.72 9.38
N TYR A 10 -11.43 -23.73 9.64
CA TYR A 10 -10.22 -23.45 8.87
C TYR A 10 -9.19 -24.58 9.04
N GLU A 11 -8.92 -24.99 10.28
CA GLU A 11 -7.97 -26.06 10.58
C GLU A 11 -8.35 -27.40 9.95
N ALA A 12 -9.64 -27.71 9.93
CA ALA A 12 -10.15 -28.92 9.30
C ALA A 12 -9.90 -28.95 7.77
N LYS A 13 -9.85 -27.80 7.13
CA LYS A 13 -9.65 -27.65 5.67
C LYS A 13 -8.18 -27.53 5.25
N THR A 14 -7.24 -27.26 6.19
CA THR A 14 -5.87 -26.89 5.88
C THR A 14 -4.79 -27.71 6.58
N PRO A 15 -4.89 -29.08 6.61
CA PRO A 15 -3.93 -29.93 7.32
C PRO A 15 -2.51 -29.88 6.73
N ARG A 16 -2.36 -29.75 5.39
CA ARG A 16 -1.04 -29.65 4.75
C ARG A 16 -0.38 -28.31 5.05
N SER A 17 -1.14 -27.23 5.07
CA SER A 17 -0.66 -25.89 5.48
C SER A 17 -0.18 -25.92 6.92
N ARG A 18 -0.89 -26.59 7.84
CA ARG A 18 -0.46 -26.82 9.23
C ARG A 18 0.89 -27.56 9.28
N ALA A 19 1.03 -28.64 8.51
CA ALA A 19 2.27 -29.42 8.46
C ALA A 19 3.45 -28.61 7.94
N LEU A 20 3.23 -27.79 6.89
CA LEU A 20 4.25 -26.86 6.38
C LEU A 20 4.61 -25.80 7.40
N HIS A 21 3.64 -25.22 8.08
CA HIS A 21 3.89 -24.24 9.14
C HIS A 21 4.74 -24.83 10.27
N THR A 22 4.42 -26.06 10.74
CA THR A 22 5.20 -26.78 11.75
C THR A 22 6.68 -26.97 11.33
N ARG A 23 6.93 -27.17 10.04
CA ARG A 23 8.31 -27.24 9.50
C ARG A 23 8.94 -25.85 9.41
N ALA A 24 8.19 -24.86 8.93
CA ALA A 24 8.67 -23.52 8.67
C ALA A 24 9.14 -22.78 9.94
N VAL A 25 8.40 -22.92 11.07
CA VAL A 25 8.78 -22.28 12.35
C VAL A 25 10.11 -22.79 12.93
N LYS A 26 10.60 -23.95 12.47
CA LYS A 26 11.89 -24.48 12.90
C LYS A 26 13.07 -23.74 12.23
N VAL A 27 12.85 -23.08 11.11
CA VAL A 27 13.89 -22.44 10.28
C VAL A 27 13.61 -20.97 9.97
N MET A 28 12.41 -20.48 10.20
CA MET A 28 12.01 -19.10 10.02
C MET A 28 11.20 -18.61 11.22
N PRO A 29 11.55 -17.48 11.83
CA PRO A 29 10.74 -16.90 12.91
C PRO A 29 9.29 -16.66 12.47
N GLY A 30 8.31 -17.26 13.18
CA GLY A 30 6.90 -17.21 12.82
C GLY A 30 6.51 -17.97 11.53
N GLY A 31 7.44 -18.78 10.97
CA GLY A 31 7.18 -19.65 9.81
C GLY A 31 7.06 -18.94 8.46
N ASN A 32 7.37 -17.66 8.38
CA ASN A 32 7.37 -16.89 7.13
C ASN A 32 8.21 -15.60 7.24
N SER A 33 8.51 -14.96 6.09
CA SER A 33 9.34 -13.73 6.04
C SER A 33 8.53 -12.44 6.14
N ARG A 34 7.20 -12.49 6.29
CA ARG A 34 6.33 -11.32 6.27
C ARG A 34 5.34 -11.35 7.42
N THR A 35 5.58 -10.54 8.46
CA THR A 35 4.69 -10.43 9.63
C THR A 35 3.23 -10.16 9.23
N THR A 36 3.02 -9.42 8.14
CA THR A 36 1.67 -9.08 7.66
C THR A 36 0.88 -10.26 7.08
N THR A 37 1.55 -11.37 6.73
CA THR A 37 0.89 -12.59 6.24
C THR A 37 0.59 -13.59 7.35
N PHE A 38 1.15 -13.37 8.53
CA PHE A 38 0.89 -14.23 9.69
C PHE A 38 -0.50 -13.94 10.28
N PHE A 39 -1.22 -15.00 10.64
CA PHE A 39 -2.44 -14.98 11.44
C PHE A 39 -2.57 -16.29 12.23
N ASP A 40 -3.25 -16.24 13.36
CA ASP A 40 -3.53 -17.42 14.16
C ASP A 40 -4.66 -18.26 13.55
N PRO A 41 -4.56 -19.61 13.63
CA PRO A 41 -3.52 -20.41 14.29
C PRO A 41 -2.25 -20.59 13.42
N TYR A 42 -2.33 -20.42 12.11
CA TYR A 42 -1.25 -20.44 11.13
C TYR A 42 -1.77 -19.94 9.77
N PRO A 43 -0.92 -19.31 8.93
CA PRO A 43 -1.31 -18.95 7.57
C PRO A 43 -1.43 -20.19 6.67
N PHE A 44 -2.33 -20.14 5.68
CA PHE A 44 -2.30 -21.12 4.59
C PHE A 44 -1.07 -20.90 3.71
N TYR A 45 -0.60 -21.96 3.05
CA TYR A 45 0.52 -21.90 2.12
C TYR A 45 -0.02 -21.96 0.69
N ALA A 46 0.21 -20.88 -0.08
CA ALA A 46 -0.23 -20.78 -1.46
C ALA A 46 0.51 -21.77 -2.36
N ALA A 47 -0.23 -22.42 -3.27
CA ALA A 47 0.32 -23.32 -4.28
C ALA A 47 0.30 -22.68 -5.68
N ARG A 48 -0.78 -21.99 -6.04
CA ARG A 48 -0.93 -21.30 -7.33
C ARG A 48 -1.92 -20.15 -7.25
N GLY A 49 -1.84 -19.24 -8.21
CA GLY A 49 -2.81 -18.17 -8.41
C GLY A 49 -3.13 -18.03 -9.90
N GLU A 50 -4.40 -17.77 -10.24
CA GLU A 50 -4.86 -17.56 -11.62
C GLU A 50 -6.03 -16.57 -11.61
N GLY A 51 -5.96 -15.55 -12.44
CA GLY A 51 -6.99 -14.52 -12.51
C GLY A 51 -7.27 -13.88 -11.14
N ALA A 52 -8.51 -13.97 -10.68
CA ALA A 52 -8.93 -13.43 -9.38
C ALA A 52 -8.81 -14.44 -8.22
N ARG A 53 -8.19 -15.60 -8.42
CA ARG A 53 -8.23 -16.72 -7.48
C ARG A 53 -6.84 -17.18 -7.05
N ILE A 54 -6.77 -17.70 -5.83
CA ILE A 54 -5.59 -18.32 -5.25
C ILE A 54 -5.99 -19.68 -4.65
N TRP A 55 -5.15 -20.69 -4.83
CA TRP A 55 -5.30 -22.03 -4.24
C TRP A 55 -4.14 -22.27 -3.28
N ASP A 56 -4.47 -22.84 -2.13
CA ASP A 56 -3.46 -23.30 -1.21
C ASP A 56 -2.99 -24.73 -1.50
N VAL A 57 -2.01 -25.20 -0.73
CA VAL A 57 -1.46 -26.56 -0.85
C VAL A 57 -2.45 -27.66 -0.46
N ASP A 58 -3.53 -27.30 0.19
CA ASP A 58 -4.65 -28.19 0.55
C ASP A 58 -5.71 -28.26 -0.56
N GLY A 59 -5.55 -27.44 -1.64
CA GLY A 59 -6.46 -27.35 -2.77
C GLY A 59 -7.65 -26.42 -2.53
N VAL A 60 -7.68 -25.67 -1.42
CA VAL A 60 -8.77 -24.75 -1.11
C VAL A 60 -8.66 -23.50 -1.98
N GLU A 61 -9.69 -23.25 -2.78
CA GLU A 61 -9.81 -22.03 -3.59
C GLU A 61 -10.30 -20.83 -2.76
N ARG A 62 -9.71 -19.67 -3.01
CA ARG A 62 -10.20 -18.40 -2.47
C ARG A 62 -10.18 -17.31 -3.52
N LEU A 63 -11.24 -16.53 -3.57
CA LEU A 63 -11.32 -15.29 -4.34
C LEU A 63 -10.47 -14.24 -3.65
N ASP A 64 -9.47 -13.68 -4.35
CA ASP A 64 -8.41 -12.88 -3.75
C ASP A 64 -8.67 -11.38 -3.87
N PHE A 65 -9.28 -10.78 -2.83
CA PHE A 65 -9.40 -9.33 -2.67
C PHE A 65 -8.20 -8.69 -1.94
N ASN A 66 -7.21 -9.47 -1.52
CA ASN A 66 -5.96 -8.95 -0.96
C ASN A 66 -5.01 -8.49 -2.09
N GLY A 67 -4.94 -9.28 -3.19
CA GLY A 67 -4.10 -8.99 -4.35
C GLY A 67 -2.64 -8.77 -3.98
N ASN A 68 -2.09 -9.60 -3.06
CA ASN A 68 -0.77 -9.44 -2.46
C ASN A 68 -0.54 -7.99 -1.95
N TYR A 69 -1.40 -7.56 -1.05
CA TYR A 69 -1.40 -6.18 -0.51
C TYR A 69 -1.47 -5.12 -1.61
N THR A 70 -2.44 -5.29 -2.52
CA THR A 70 -2.78 -4.37 -3.62
C THR A 70 -1.80 -4.35 -4.81
N SER A 71 -0.81 -5.25 -4.88
CA SER A 71 0.18 -5.24 -5.96
C SER A 71 -0.32 -5.89 -7.28
N LEU A 72 -1.28 -6.82 -7.21
CA LEU A 72 -1.75 -7.58 -8.37
C LEU A 72 -2.99 -6.92 -9.02
N ILE A 73 -2.79 -5.77 -9.66
CA ILE A 73 -3.91 -5.03 -10.27
C ILE A 73 -4.56 -5.78 -11.44
N LEU A 74 -3.79 -6.59 -12.18
CA LEU A 74 -4.29 -7.44 -13.28
C LEU A 74 -4.80 -8.80 -12.78
N GLY A 75 -4.60 -9.13 -11.50
CA GLY A 75 -4.83 -10.47 -10.95
C GLY A 75 -3.57 -11.33 -10.98
N HIS A 76 -3.75 -12.64 -10.72
CA HIS A 76 -2.69 -13.64 -10.72
C HIS A 76 -2.38 -14.11 -12.13
N ALA A 77 -1.09 -14.27 -12.44
CA ALA A 77 -0.58 -14.85 -13.68
C ALA A 77 -1.24 -14.31 -14.98
N PRO A 78 -1.37 -12.96 -15.16
CA PRO A 78 -1.94 -12.42 -16.38
C PRO A 78 -1.05 -12.81 -17.58
N PRO A 79 -1.64 -13.35 -18.70
CA PRO A 79 -0.88 -13.94 -19.79
C PRO A 79 0.18 -13.00 -20.38
N GLU A 80 -0.17 -11.72 -20.56
CA GLU A 80 0.72 -10.69 -21.09
C GLU A 80 1.98 -10.46 -20.23
N VAL A 81 1.82 -10.53 -18.90
CA VAL A 81 2.93 -10.35 -17.96
C VAL A 81 3.77 -11.62 -17.87
N VAL A 82 3.13 -12.79 -17.83
CA VAL A 82 3.84 -14.09 -17.83
C VAL A 82 4.71 -14.21 -19.08
N LYS A 83 4.17 -13.88 -20.26
CA LYS A 83 4.93 -13.87 -21.52
C LYS A 83 6.13 -12.95 -21.45
N ALA A 84 5.95 -11.71 -21.02
CA ALA A 84 7.04 -10.74 -20.92
C ALA A 84 8.16 -11.20 -19.96
N ILE A 85 7.80 -11.83 -18.83
CA ILE A 85 8.77 -12.41 -17.90
C ILE A 85 9.55 -13.57 -18.55
N GLN A 86 8.87 -14.47 -19.26
CA GLN A 86 9.48 -15.63 -19.93
C GLN A 86 10.46 -15.19 -21.03
N GLU A 87 10.06 -14.22 -21.85
CA GLU A 87 10.92 -13.64 -22.90
C GLU A 87 12.16 -12.97 -22.32
N ALA A 88 12.00 -12.13 -21.27
CA ALA A 88 13.11 -11.48 -20.62
C ALA A 88 14.04 -12.50 -19.91
N ALA A 89 13.49 -13.53 -19.28
CA ALA A 89 14.26 -14.58 -18.60
C ALA A 89 15.15 -15.38 -19.56
N ALA A 90 14.68 -15.63 -20.79
CA ALA A 90 15.44 -16.32 -21.83
C ALA A 90 16.70 -15.53 -22.27
N LEU A 91 16.71 -14.21 -22.08
CA LEU A 91 17.85 -13.35 -22.42
C LEU A 91 18.81 -13.15 -21.25
N GLY A 92 18.39 -13.42 -20.03
CA GLY A 92 19.18 -13.29 -18.81
C GLY A 92 18.46 -12.55 -17.70
N ALA A 93 18.67 -12.99 -16.46
CA ALA A 93 17.94 -12.51 -15.31
C ALA A 93 18.53 -11.26 -14.64
N SER A 94 19.79 -10.94 -14.89
CA SER A 94 20.50 -9.81 -14.26
C SER A 94 21.76 -9.44 -15.06
N PHE A 95 22.04 -8.15 -15.18
CA PHE A 95 23.18 -7.64 -15.93
C PHE A 95 23.93 -6.56 -15.13
N PRO A 96 25.25 -6.42 -15.30
CA PRO A 96 26.02 -5.30 -14.75
C PRO A 96 25.93 -4.04 -15.63
N ALA A 97 24.81 -3.88 -16.34
CA ALA A 97 24.54 -2.80 -17.30
C ALA A 97 23.03 -2.49 -17.36
N PRO A 98 22.63 -1.27 -17.72
CA PRO A 98 21.23 -0.93 -17.94
C PRO A 98 20.64 -1.71 -19.13
N THR A 99 19.33 -1.85 -19.16
CA THR A 99 18.59 -2.56 -20.21
C THR A 99 17.56 -1.65 -20.86
N GLU A 100 17.12 -1.99 -22.09
CA GLU A 100 16.06 -1.27 -22.79
C GLU A 100 14.73 -1.29 -22.01
N HIS A 101 14.42 -2.39 -21.31
CA HIS A 101 13.22 -2.49 -20.48
C HIS A 101 13.19 -1.43 -19.36
N GLU A 102 14.34 -1.09 -18.77
CA GLU A 102 14.46 -0.02 -17.78
C GLU A 102 14.08 1.34 -18.39
N VAL A 103 14.64 1.65 -19.56
CA VAL A 103 14.35 2.90 -20.27
C VAL A 103 12.86 2.98 -20.62
N ARG A 104 12.30 1.92 -21.19
CA ARG A 104 10.90 1.86 -21.59
C ARG A 104 9.94 2.03 -20.41
N LEU A 105 10.21 1.40 -19.27
CA LEU A 105 9.38 1.59 -18.08
C LEU A 105 9.51 3.03 -17.55
N ALA A 106 10.71 3.62 -17.56
CA ALA A 106 10.92 5.02 -17.18
C ALA A 106 10.12 5.99 -18.08
N GLU A 107 10.14 5.79 -19.40
CA GLU A 107 9.35 6.57 -20.35
C GLU A 107 7.84 6.46 -20.13
N ILE A 108 7.34 5.26 -19.80
CA ILE A 108 5.93 5.06 -19.47
C ILE A 108 5.56 5.83 -18.20
N LEU A 109 6.38 5.77 -17.16
CA LEU A 109 6.12 6.45 -15.90
C LEU A 109 6.17 7.97 -16.05
N THR A 110 7.18 8.52 -16.72
CA THR A 110 7.31 9.97 -16.94
C THR A 110 6.19 10.53 -17.83
N ARG A 111 5.73 9.76 -18.81
CA ARG A 111 4.59 10.15 -19.65
C ARG A 111 3.26 10.12 -18.90
N ARG A 112 3.05 9.12 -18.00
CA ARG A 112 1.80 8.97 -17.24
C ARG A 112 1.69 9.93 -16.06
N ILE A 113 2.82 10.28 -15.45
CA ILE A 113 2.87 11.00 -14.17
C ILE A 113 3.53 12.36 -14.39
N PRO A 114 2.76 13.45 -14.62
CA PRO A 114 3.31 14.76 -15.01
C PRO A 114 4.26 15.40 -13.99
N SER A 115 4.24 14.98 -12.71
CA SER A 115 5.19 15.43 -11.70
C SER A 115 6.53 14.71 -11.76
N VAL A 116 6.62 13.59 -12.50
CA VAL A 116 7.82 12.75 -12.60
C VAL A 116 8.56 13.07 -13.91
N GLU A 117 9.48 14.02 -13.84
CA GLU A 117 10.34 14.42 -14.95
C GLU A 117 11.55 13.49 -15.11
N ALA A 118 11.99 12.89 -14.01
CA ALA A 118 13.05 11.88 -13.98
C ALA A 118 12.73 10.82 -12.91
N VAL A 119 13.15 9.56 -13.14
CA VAL A 119 12.85 8.43 -12.26
C VAL A 119 14.09 7.53 -12.07
N ARG A 120 14.18 6.88 -10.93
CA ARG A 120 15.13 5.80 -10.64
C ARG A 120 14.43 4.61 -10.01
N PHE A 121 14.94 3.41 -10.29
CA PHE A 121 14.37 2.16 -9.80
C PHE A 121 15.12 1.62 -8.59
N ALA A 122 14.38 0.91 -7.73
CA ALA A 122 14.83 0.18 -6.56
C ALA A 122 14.04 -1.15 -6.47
N ASN A 123 14.27 -1.96 -5.43
CA ASN A 123 13.64 -3.29 -5.33
C ASN A 123 12.38 -3.31 -4.44
N SER A 124 12.08 -2.23 -3.76
CA SER A 124 10.92 -2.14 -2.86
C SER A 124 10.43 -0.71 -2.68
N GLY A 125 9.16 -0.57 -2.27
CA GLY A 125 8.62 0.72 -1.84
C GLY A 125 9.39 1.32 -0.64
N THR A 126 9.94 0.49 0.23
CA THR A 126 10.80 0.92 1.34
C THR A 126 12.07 1.62 0.84
N GLU A 127 12.75 1.03 -0.15
CA GLU A 127 13.91 1.64 -0.77
C GLU A 127 13.55 2.92 -1.54
N ALA A 128 12.40 2.94 -2.20
CA ALA A 128 11.91 4.11 -2.90
C ALA A 128 11.71 5.29 -1.94
N THR A 129 11.00 5.10 -0.84
CA THR A 129 10.78 6.15 0.17
C THR A 129 12.05 6.56 0.89
N MET A 130 12.96 5.61 1.16
CA MET A 130 14.27 5.89 1.75
C MET A 130 15.09 6.82 0.84
N ASN A 131 15.13 6.56 -0.46
CA ASN A 131 15.88 7.37 -1.41
C ASN A 131 15.20 8.72 -1.67
N ALA A 132 13.87 8.80 -1.70
CA ALA A 132 13.13 10.06 -1.80
C ALA A 132 13.42 10.98 -0.60
N VAL A 133 13.44 10.44 0.62
CA VAL A 133 13.83 11.18 1.84
C VAL A 133 15.27 11.66 1.74
N ARG A 134 16.18 10.81 1.25
CA ARG A 134 17.59 11.17 1.07
C ARG A 134 17.77 12.28 0.03
N ALA A 135 17.03 12.19 -1.09
CA ALA A 135 17.00 13.25 -2.11
C ALA A 135 16.52 14.59 -1.54
N ALA A 136 15.42 14.56 -0.81
CA ALA A 136 14.85 15.76 -0.22
C ALA A 136 15.85 16.43 0.76
N ARG A 137 16.50 15.64 1.62
CA ARG A 137 17.53 16.16 2.54
C ARG A 137 18.74 16.73 1.81
N ALA A 138 19.24 16.03 0.77
CA ALA A 138 20.38 16.50 0.00
C ALA A 138 20.08 17.77 -0.81
N PHE A 139 18.87 17.90 -1.34
CA PHE A 139 18.44 19.06 -2.10
C PHE A 139 18.23 20.29 -1.22
N THR A 140 17.52 20.13 -0.10
CA THR A 140 17.15 21.27 0.78
C THR A 140 18.21 21.62 1.80
N GLY A 141 19.17 20.73 2.10
CA GLY A 141 20.11 20.87 3.22
C GLY A 141 19.46 20.67 4.61
N ARG A 142 18.17 20.41 4.67
CA ARG A 142 17.40 20.21 5.91
C ARG A 142 17.40 18.73 6.33
N HIS A 143 17.09 18.43 7.60
CA HIS A 143 17.30 17.08 8.14
C HIS A 143 16.02 16.39 8.66
N LYS A 144 14.97 17.14 9.04
CA LYS A 144 13.71 16.55 9.51
C LYS A 144 12.78 16.20 8.34
N ILE A 145 11.89 15.26 8.60
CA ILE A 145 10.75 14.93 7.71
C ILE A 145 9.46 15.02 8.49
N ALA A 146 8.36 15.31 7.78
CA ALA A 146 7.02 15.22 8.32
C ALA A 146 6.27 14.05 7.64
N LYS A 147 5.37 13.39 8.37
CA LYS A 147 4.46 12.35 7.88
C LYS A 147 3.17 12.33 8.68
N PHE A 148 2.16 11.65 8.20
CA PHE A 148 0.87 11.56 8.90
C PHE A 148 0.82 10.39 9.90
N GLU A 149 0.10 10.60 11.01
CA GLU A 149 -0.27 9.54 11.95
C GLU A 149 -1.09 8.47 11.24
N GLY A 150 -0.71 7.20 11.41
CA GLY A 150 -1.38 6.08 10.74
C GLY A 150 -0.88 5.79 9.31
N ALA A 151 -0.03 6.64 8.74
CA ALA A 151 0.54 6.41 7.42
C ALA A 151 1.71 5.42 7.46
N TYR A 152 1.80 4.56 6.44
CA TYR A 152 2.88 3.60 6.26
C TYR A 152 3.64 3.90 4.98
N HIS A 153 4.97 4.00 5.09
CA HIS A 153 5.86 4.35 3.98
C HIS A 153 7.04 3.38 3.83
N GLY A 154 6.86 2.13 4.24
CA GLY A 154 7.94 1.13 4.27
C GLY A 154 8.51 0.91 5.66
N THR A 155 9.62 0.16 5.74
CA THR A 155 10.16 -0.38 7.00
C THR A 155 11.49 0.23 7.44
N HIS A 156 12.01 1.28 6.75
CA HIS A 156 13.19 1.97 7.24
C HIS A 156 12.84 2.89 8.43
N ASP A 157 13.78 3.09 9.34
CA ASP A 157 13.57 3.72 10.64
C ASP A 157 12.85 5.07 10.59
N TRP A 158 13.22 5.93 9.63
CA TRP A 158 12.66 7.29 9.51
C TRP A 158 11.15 7.33 9.25
N VAL A 159 10.58 6.28 8.68
CA VAL A 159 9.14 6.21 8.35
C VAL A 159 8.37 5.21 9.21
N MET A 160 9.07 4.31 9.92
CA MET A 160 8.46 3.40 10.91
C MET A 160 8.14 4.13 12.23
N VAL A 161 7.64 5.34 12.10
CA VAL A 161 7.21 6.21 13.21
C VAL A 161 5.71 6.44 13.08
N SER A 162 4.98 6.24 14.17
CA SER A 162 3.52 6.46 14.28
C SER A 162 2.69 5.79 13.17
N VAL A 163 3.08 4.57 12.75
CA VAL A 163 2.33 3.77 11.77
C VAL A 163 1.04 3.23 12.39
N THR A 164 1.15 2.62 13.56
CA THR A 164 0.02 2.14 14.36
C THR A 164 0.26 2.47 15.83
N PRO A 165 0.36 3.77 16.18
CA PRO A 165 0.77 4.16 17.51
C PRO A 165 -0.25 3.76 18.58
N ASP A 166 0.25 3.42 19.77
CA ASP A 166 -0.59 3.40 20.96
C ASP A 166 -1.07 4.82 21.26
N LEU A 167 -2.39 5.00 21.29
CA LEU A 167 -2.99 6.32 21.50
C LEU A 167 -2.65 6.94 22.86
N LYS A 168 -2.29 6.13 23.85
CA LYS A 168 -1.80 6.61 25.16
C LYS A 168 -0.47 7.35 25.03
N GLN A 169 0.37 6.98 24.05
CA GLN A 169 1.67 7.57 23.79
C GLN A 169 1.64 8.65 22.70
N ALA A 170 0.62 8.59 21.82
CA ALA A 170 0.55 9.38 20.60
C ALA A 170 0.25 10.88 20.81
N GLY A 171 0.06 11.35 22.02
CA GLY A 171 -0.26 12.76 22.31
C GLY A 171 -1.68 13.16 21.88
N SER A 172 -1.92 14.47 21.77
CA SER A 172 -3.26 14.95 21.38
C SER A 172 -3.53 14.76 19.87
N ARG A 173 -4.80 14.70 19.47
CA ARG A 173 -5.22 14.58 18.07
C ARG A 173 -4.67 15.71 17.19
N LYS A 174 -4.70 16.95 17.69
CA LYS A 174 -4.20 18.13 16.96
C LYS A 174 -2.66 18.29 16.99
N ARG A 175 -1.99 17.55 17.86
CA ARG A 175 -0.52 17.58 17.99
C ARG A 175 -0.02 16.17 18.32
N PRO A 176 -0.02 15.27 17.33
CA PRO A 176 0.48 13.92 17.52
C PRO A 176 1.97 13.94 17.91
N LYS A 177 2.38 13.00 18.75
CA LYS A 177 3.79 12.78 19.09
C LYS A 177 4.35 11.64 18.26
N PRO A 178 5.63 11.68 17.86
CA PRO A 178 6.27 10.53 17.22
C PRO A 178 6.38 9.36 18.20
N VAL A 179 5.91 8.19 17.77
CA VAL A 179 5.97 6.93 18.51
C VAL A 179 6.68 5.91 17.63
N ALA A 180 7.68 5.21 18.18
CA ALA A 180 8.36 4.15 17.44
C ALA A 180 7.37 3.06 17.00
N GLY A 181 7.36 2.70 15.72
CA GLY A 181 6.47 1.67 15.17
C GLY A 181 7.00 0.25 15.33
N SER A 182 8.22 0.11 15.79
CA SER A 182 8.89 -1.17 16.06
C SER A 182 9.94 -1.02 17.16
N ALA A 183 10.22 -2.12 17.86
CA ALA A 183 11.42 -2.24 18.66
C ALA A 183 12.67 -2.08 17.77
N GLY A 184 13.77 -1.63 18.33
CA GLY A 184 15.04 -1.43 17.62
C GLY A 184 15.19 -0.06 16.94
N ILE A 185 14.14 0.75 16.85
CA ILE A 185 14.26 2.13 16.33
C ILE A 185 14.93 3.02 17.36
N PRO A 186 16.09 3.65 17.04
CA PRO A 186 16.80 4.50 17.99
C PRO A 186 15.94 5.72 18.39
N PRO A 187 15.93 6.13 19.67
CA PRO A 187 15.19 7.33 20.11
C PRO A 187 15.59 8.61 19.38
N ALA A 188 16.82 8.69 18.87
CA ALA A 188 17.32 9.82 18.08
C ALA A 188 16.51 10.00 16.78
N VAL A 189 16.02 8.92 16.16
CA VAL A 189 15.18 8.98 14.96
C VAL A 189 13.90 9.76 15.21
N LEU A 190 13.26 9.56 16.37
CA LEU A 190 12.00 10.22 16.70
C LEU A 190 12.12 11.75 16.77
N LYS A 191 13.31 12.27 17.12
CA LYS A 191 13.59 13.72 17.15
C LYS A 191 13.60 14.36 15.77
N HIS A 192 13.75 13.56 14.72
CA HIS A 192 13.85 14.01 13.33
C HIS A 192 12.57 13.73 12.50
N VAL A 193 11.52 13.21 13.14
CA VAL A 193 10.25 12.93 12.48
C VAL A 193 9.14 13.73 13.13
N VAL A 194 8.47 14.55 12.34
CA VAL A 194 7.30 15.35 12.76
C VAL A 194 6.05 14.59 12.34
N VAL A 195 5.11 14.37 13.27
CA VAL A 195 3.86 13.66 12.99
C VAL A 195 2.71 14.64 12.87
N LEU A 196 1.94 14.52 11.80
CA LEU A 196 0.81 15.40 11.47
C LEU A 196 -0.52 14.66 11.61
N PRO A 197 -1.61 15.36 11.98
CA PRO A 197 -2.96 14.79 11.94
C PRO A 197 -3.50 14.79 10.51
N TRP A 198 -4.11 13.66 10.08
CA TRP A 198 -4.78 13.56 8.79
C TRP A 198 -6.11 14.35 8.81
N ASN A 199 -6.43 15.02 7.70
CA ASN A 199 -7.64 15.80 7.50
C ASN A 199 -7.88 16.96 8.51
N ASP A 200 -6.81 17.50 9.09
CA ASP A 200 -6.84 18.73 9.91
C ASP A 200 -5.83 19.75 9.37
N PRO A 201 -6.19 20.52 8.32
CA PRO A 201 -5.26 21.42 7.64
C PRO A 201 -4.75 22.54 8.56
N GLU A 202 -5.57 23.02 9.48
CA GLU A 202 -5.18 24.08 10.42
C GLU A 202 -4.11 23.61 11.43
N ALA A 203 -4.29 22.41 11.96
CA ALA A 203 -3.29 21.82 12.86
C ALA A 203 -2.00 21.49 12.09
N CYS A 204 -2.11 20.99 10.85
CA CYS A 204 -0.95 20.76 10.00
C CYS A 204 -0.17 22.04 9.73
N GLU A 205 -0.84 23.14 9.35
CA GLU A 205 -0.19 24.42 9.10
C GLU A 205 0.57 24.94 10.32
N LYS A 206 -0.06 24.94 11.50
CA LYS A 206 0.60 25.36 12.75
C LYS A 206 1.87 24.57 13.05
N ILE A 207 1.86 23.26 12.77
CA ILE A 207 3.02 22.40 13.01
C ILE A 207 4.08 22.65 11.94
N LEU A 208 3.71 22.71 10.67
CA LEU A 208 4.64 22.90 9.54
C LEU A 208 5.32 24.27 9.60
N VAL A 209 4.60 25.33 9.94
CA VAL A 209 5.19 26.68 10.11
C VAL A 209 6.22 26.69 11.22
N ARG A 210 5.93 26.05 12.35
CA ARG A 210 6.88 26.01 13.49
C ARG A 210 8.16 25.25 13.17
N GLU A 211 8.07 24.18 12.35
CA GLU A 211 9.19 23.27 12.05
C GLU A 211 9.79 23.56 10.65
N GLY A 212 9.27 24.54 9.91
CA GLY A 212 9.52 24.75 8.48
C GLY A 212 10.99 24.85 8.10
N ASP A 213 11.79 25.55 8.88
CA ASP A 213 13.22 25.79 8.58
C ASP A 213 14.08 24.51 8.61
N VAL A 214 13.62 23.47 9.29
CA VAL A 214 14.35 22.20 9.45
C VAL A 214 13.72 21.03 8.70
N LEU A 215 12.52 21.23 8.12
CA LEU A 215 11.81 20.18 7.38
C LEU A 215 12.29 20.10 5.93
N ALA A 216 12.88 18.96 5.54
CA ALA A 216 13.26 18.65 4.16
C ALA A 216 12.05 18.23 3.32
N ALA A 217 11.16 17.42 3.88
CA ALA A 217 10.02 16.85 3.16
C ALA A 217 8.79 16.63 4.05
N LEU A 218 7.63 16.66 3.41
CA LEU A 218 6.37 16.11 3.89
C LEU A 218 6.02 14.88 3.05
N LEU A 219 6.02 13.69 3.69
CA LEU A 219 5.55 12.44 3.07
C LEU A 219 4.03 12.33 3.21
N VAL A 220 3.36 12.13 2.10
CA VAL A 220 1.90 12.01 2.01
C VAL A 220 1.54 10.69 1.32
N ASP A 221 0.88 9.77 2.03
CA ASP A 221 0.08 8.73 1.39
C ASP A 221 -1.29 9.34 1.06
N PRO A 222 -1.62 9.61 -0.22
CA PRO A 222 -2.79 10.43 -0.56
C PRO A 222 -4.14 9.83 -0.15
N LEU A 223 -4.15 8.56 0.26
CA LEU A 223 -5.36 7.85 0.66
C LEU A 223 -5.32 7.37 2.12
N LEU A 224 -4.22 7.63 2.84
CA LEU A 224 -3.96 7.01 4.14
C LEU A 224 -4.23 5.50 4.10
N GLY A 225 -3.60 4.79 3.14
CA GLY A 225 -3.95 3.42 2.73
C GLY A 225 -3.99 2.41 3.88
N ILE A 226 -2.88 2.21 4.59
CA ILE A 226 -2.84 1.30 5.76
C ILE A 226 -3.63 1.85 6.95
N GLY A 227 -3.81 3.16 7.04
CA GLY A 227 -4.68 3.80 8.04
C GLY A 227 -6.17 3.55 7.81
N GLY A 228 -6.55 2.90 6.70
CA GLY A 228 -7.92 2.49 6.42
C GLY A 228 -8.50 2.99 5.08
N VAL A 229 -7.66 3.32 4.11
CA VAL A 229 -8.08 3.91 2.82
C VAL A 229 -8.98 5.13 3.04
N LEU A 230 -8.50 6.06 3.86
CA LEU A 230 -9.24 7.27 4.20
C LEU A 230 -8.91 8.38 3.20
N PRO A 231 -9.84 8.75 2.31
CA PRO A 231 -9.60 9.80 1.34
C PRO A 231 -9.35 11.16 2.03
N PRO A 232 -8.61 12.06 1.37
CA PRO A 232 -8.46 13.42 1.86
C PRO A 232 -9.81 14.15 1.86
N ALA A 233 -10.01 14.99 2.87
CA ALA A 233 -11.14 15.93 2.86
C ALA A 233 -10.97 16.94 1.72
N PRO A 234 -12.07 17.48 1.17
CA PRO A 234 -11.98 18.50 0.13
C PRO A 234 -11.08 19.67 0.55
N GLY A 235 -10.16 20.08 -0.32
CA GLY A 235 -9.22 21.18 -0.07
C GLY A 235 -8.03 20.84 0.83
N PHE A 236 -7.96 19.62 1.40
CA PHE A 236 -6.89 19.25 2.33
C PHE A 236 -5.51 19.12 1.64
N LEU A 237 -5.44 18.41 0.52
CA LEU A 237 -4.18 18.23 -0.20
C LEU A 237 -3.70 19.52 -0.86
N GLU A 238 -4.61 20.32 -1.39
CA GLU A 238 -4.35 21.64 -1.96
C GLU A 238 -3.72 22.56 -0.91
N ARG A 239 -4.32 22.60 0.29
CA ARG A 239 -3.77 23.38 1.40
C ARG A 239 -2.38 22.92 1.83
N LEU A 240 -2.14 21.61 1.87
CA LEU A 240 -0.80 21.08 2.17
C LEU A 240 0.20 21.47 1.08
N ARG A 241 -0.20 21.41 -0.23
CA ARG A 241 0.67 21.82 -1.33
C ARG A 241 1.07 23.30 -1.21
N ASP A 242 0.10 24.17 -0.92
CA ASP A 242 0.36 25.61 -0.75
C ASP A 242 1.31 25.89 0.42
N ILE A 243 1.07 25.24 1.56
CA ILE A 243 1.92 25.42 2.74
C ILE A 243 3.34 24.93 2.49
N THR A 244 3.49 23.75 1.89
CA THR A 244 4.82 23.17 1.62
C THR A 244 5.59 24.00 0.61
N ALA A 245 4.94 24.52 -0.45
CA ALA A 245 5.55 25.39 -1.42
C ALA A 245 6.06 26.68 -0.79
N ARG A 246 5.23 27.34 0.04
CA ARG A 246 5.56 28.59 0.73
C ARG A 246 6.74 28.44 1.70
N LEU A 247 6.87 27.28 2.34
CA LEU A 247 7.93 26.99 3.32
C LEU A 247 9.17 26.32 2.69
N GLY A 248 9.15 26.05 1.38
CA GLY A 248 10.24 25.35 0.70
C GLY A 248 10.45 23.91 1.21
N ILE A 249 9.38 23.26 1.66
CA ILE A 249 9.35 21.86 2.06
C ILE A 249 8.98 21.03 0.83
N LEU A 250 9.75 20.00 0.48
CA LEU A 250 9.39 19.15 -0.63
C LEU A 250 8.19 18.25 -0.28
N MET A 251 7.13 18.30 -1.09
CA MET A 251 6.00 17.39 -0.96
C MET A 251 6.31 16.09 -1.68
N VAL A 252 6.32 14.97 -0.95
CA VAL A 252 6.57 13.62 -1.48
C VAL A 252 5.27 12.84 -1.42
N PHE A 253 4.69 12.51 -2.60
CA PHE A 253 3.58 11.57 -2.65
C PHE A 253 4.09 10.15 -2.64
N ASP A 254 3.68 9.39 -1.63
CA ASP A 254 3.87 7.96 -1.62
C ASP A 254 2.69 7.27 -2.32
N GLU A 255 2.90 6.98 -3.59
CA GLU A 255 1.91 6.32 -4.44
C GLU A 255 2.15 4.80 -4.59
N VAL A 256 2.88 4.20 -3.68
CA VAL A 256 3.12 2.74 -3.68
C VAL A 256 1.79 1.96 -3.64
N ILE A 257 0.76 2.48 -2.95
CA ILE A 257 -0.59 1.91 -2.96
C ILE A 257 -1.51 2.67 -3.94
N SER A 258 -1.48 3.99 -3.90
CA SER A 258 -2.49 4.84 -4.54
C SER A 258 -2.32 5.00 -6.05
N PHE A 259 -1.16 4.65 -6.63
CA PHE A 259 -0.93 4.74 -8.08
C PHE A 259 -1.95 3.95 -8.91
N ARG A 260 -2.58 2.94 -8.31
CA ARG A 260 -3.61 2.11 -8.96
C ARG A 260 -4.99 2.77 -9.15
N VAL A 261 -5.23 3.98 -8.63
CA VAL A 261 -6.58 4.59 -8.65
C VAL A 261 -6.88 5.39 -9.93
N ALA A 262 -5.86 5.75 -10.69
CA ALA A 262 -5.98 6.41 -12.00
C ALA A 262 -4.71 6.15 -12.83
N PRO A 263 -4.70 6.39 -14.15
CA PRO A 263 -3.52 6.23 -15.00
C PRO A 263 -2.29 7.00 -14.52
N GLY A 264 -2.43 8.21 -14.05
CA GLY A 264 -1.38 9.03 -13.43
C GLY A 264 -1.40 9.04 -11.90
N GLY A 265 -2.09 8.07 -11.29
CA GLY A 265 -2.12 7.89 -9.84
C GLY A 265 -3.10 8.78 -9.09
N ALA A 266 -2.95 8.84 -7.77
CA ALA A 266 -3.78 9.70 -6.92
C ALA A 266 -3.53 11.19 -7.19
N GLN A 267 -2.33 11.57 -7.62
CA GLN A 267 -2.02 12.94 -8.00
C GLN A 267 -2.86 13.44 -9.18
N GLU A 268 -3.13 12.59 -10.19
CA GLU A 268 -4.07 12.90 -11.27
C GLU A 268 -5.50 13.01 -10.71
N ARG A 269 -5.92 12.04 -9.90
CA ARG A 269 -7.27 11.98 -9.36
C ARG A 269 -7.64 13.18 -8.49
N PHE A 270 -6.67 13.70 -7.74
CA PHE A 270 -6.87 14.83 -6.82
C PHE A 270 -6.33 16.17 -7.37
N GLY A 271 -5.75 16.20 -8.56
CA GLY A 271 -5.22 17.42 -9.17
C GLY A 271 -4.02 18.04 -8.45
N ILE A 272 -3.23 17.23 -7.74
CA ILE A 272 -2.08 17.69 -6.96
C ILE A 272 -0.77 17.31 -7.65
N ARG A 273 0.16 18.26 -7.79
CA ARG A 273 1.49 18.00 -8.32
C ARG A 273 2.54 18.05 -7.19
N PRO A 274 2.99 16.89 -6.68
CA PRO A 274 4.06 16.84 -5.67
C PRO A 274 5.43 17.15 -6.29
N ASP A 275 6.44 17.36 -5.44
CA ASP A 275 7.83 17.55 -5.88
C ASP A 275 8.53 16.23 -6.16
N LEU A 276 8.21 15.19 -5.39
CA LEU A 276 8.68 13.81 -5.55
C LEU A 276 7.52 12.83 -5.44
N THR A 277 7.65 11.69 -6.11
CA THR A 277 6.70 10.57 -6.06
C THR A 277 7.46 9.27 -5.82
N THR A 278 6.96 8.42 -4.91
CA THR A 278 7.45 7.05 -4.74
C THR A 278 6.42 6.06 -5.26
N LEU A 279 6.91 5.01 -5.91
CA LEU A 279 6.12 4.00 -6.61
C LEU A 279 6.59 2.60 -6.22
N GLY A 280 5.75 1.62 -6.47
CA GLY A 280 6.02 0.21 -6.22
C GLY A 280 4.85 -0.66 -6.65
N LYS A 281 4.75 -1.88 -6.11
CA LYS A 281 3.60 -2.76 -6.32
C LYS A 281 3.23 -2.95 -7.80
N ILE A 282 2.17 -2.26 -8.27
CA ILE A 282 1.62 -2.48 -9.62
C ILE A 282 2.61 -2.20 -10.75
N ILE A 283 3.64 -1.37 -10.52
CA ILE A 283 4.64 -1.07 -11.54
C ILE A 283 5.63 -2.21 -11.80
N GLY A 284 5.58 -3.31 -11.05
CA GLY A 284 6.47 -4.46 -11.20
C GLY A 284 5.79 -5.73 -11.69
N GLY A 285 4.48 -5.69 -12.03
CA GLY A 285 3.78 -6.86 -12.57
C GLY A 285 3.75 -8.09 -11.64
N GLY A 286 3.85 -7.88 -10.33
CA GLY A 286 3.91 -8.93 -9.31
C GLY A 286 5.33 -9.27 -8.85
N LEU A 287 6.37 -8.73 -9.47
CA LEU A 287 7.78 -8.88 -9.08
C LEU A 287 8.24 -7.74 -8.14
N PRO A 288 9.34 -7.94 -7.40
CA PRO A 288 9.90 -6.92 -6.51
C PRO A 288 10.28 -5.65 -7.26
N VAL A 289 9.77 -4.50 -6.80
CA VAL A 289 10.03 -3.20 -7.41
C VAL A 289 9.80 -2.06 -6.44
N GLY A 290 10.59 -1.03 -6.56
CA GLY A 290 10.37 0.32 -6.11
C GLY A 290 10.82 1.30 -7.19
N ALA A 291 10.25 2.50 -7.19
CA ALA A 291 10.76 3.60 -7.99
C ALA A 291 10.52 4.92 -7.23
N PHE A 292 11.37 5.87 -7.48
CA PHE A 292 11.22 7.23 -6.97
C PHE A 292 11.64 8.20 -8.06
N GLY A 293 10.89 9.26 -8.19
CA GLY A 293 11.10 10.27 -9.24
C GLY A 293 10.42 11.57 -8.86
N GLY A 294 10.52 12.56 -9.72
CA GLY A 294 9.93 13.87 -9.53
C GLY A 294 10.59 14.93 -10.35
N ARG A 295 10.62 16.15 -9.85
CA ARG A 295 11.25 17.32 -10.49
C ARG A 295 12.69 17.03 -10.86
N ALA A 296 13.08 17.40 -12.08
CA ALA A 296 14.41 17.15 -12.61
C ALA A 296 15.53 17.78 -11.77
N ASP A 297 15.32 18.99 -11.25
CA ASP A 297 16.30 19.68 -10.39
C ASP A 297 16.52 18.96 -9.06
N VAL A 298 15.47 18.38 -8.47
CA VAL A 298 15.58 17.57 -7.24
C VAL A 298 16.26 16.25 -7.54
N MET A 299 15.93 15.58 -8.65
CA MET A 299 16.50 14.30 -9.06
C MET A 299 17.96 14.41 -9.52
N ALA A 300 18.42 15.59 -9.91
CA ALA A 300 19.81 15.87 -10.31
C ALA A 300 20.83 15.57 -9.19
N VAL A 301 20.42 15.45 -7.93
CA VAL A 301 21.30 15.04 -6.82
C VAL A 301 21.87 13.63 -7.02
N PHE A 302 21.26 12.81 -7.89
CA PHE A 302 21.71 11.46 -8.23
C PHE A 302 22.52 11.41 -9.54
N ASP A 303 22.65 12.51 -10.28
CA ASP A 303 23.35 12.51 -11.57
C ASP A 303 24.87 12.42 -11.37
N PRO A 304 25.52 11.34 -11.86
CA PRO A 304 26.96 11.18 -11.73
C PRO A 304 27.76 11.90 -12.82
N ARG A 305 27.11 12.50 -13.83
CA ARG A 305 27.78 13.19 -14.92
C ARG A 305 28.49 14.44 -14.39
N GLY A 306 29.73 14.65 -14.82
CA GLY A 306 30.56 15.75 -14.29
C GLY A 306 31.23 15.48 -12.95
N GLY A 307 31.20 14.23 -12.46
CA GLY A 307 31.80 13.80 -11.22
C GLY A 307 30.91 12.82 -10.46
N ARG A 308 31.21 12.61 -9.16
CA ARG A 308 30.32 11.82 -8.32
C ARG A 308 29.06 12.64 -8.02
N GLY A 309 27.87 12.11 -8.31
CA GLY A 309 26.60 12.68 -7.87
C GLY A 309 26.62 12.92 -6.34
N ARG A 310 25.83 13.88 -5.86
CA ARG A 310 25.76 14.19 -4.43
C ARG A 310 25.28 13.01 -3.58
N ILE A 311 24.52 12.09 -4.20
CA ILE A 311 24.02 10.85 -3.58
C ILE A 311 24.46 9.65 -4.41
N SER A 312 25.13 8.70 -3.78
CA SER A 312 25.33 7.37 -4.35
C SER A 312 24.05 6.56 -4.20
N HIS A 313 23.56 6.00 -5.33
CA HIS A 313 22.42 5.09 -5.36
C HIS A 313 22.85 3.78 -6.01
N GLY A 314 22.88 2.71 -5.24
CA GLY A 314 23.26 1.36 -5.66
C GLY A 314 22.22 0.34 -5.20
N GLY A 315 22.27 -0.82 -5.84
CA GLY A 315 21.45 -2.00 -5.56
C GLY A 315 21.63 -3.01 -6.68
N THR A 316 22.17 -4.18 -6.37
CA THR A 316 22.54 -5.21 -7.36
C THR A 316 21.40 -5.56 -8.32
N PHE A 317 20.17 -5.52 -7.84
CA PHE A 317 18.98 -5.89 -8.61
C PHE A 317 18.09 -4.71 -8.97
N ASN A 318 18.55 -3.47 -8.77
CA ASN A 318 17.81 -2.30 -9.22
C ASN A 318 17.59 -2.37 -10.73
N ALA A 319 16.35 -2.06 -11.17
CA ALA A 319 15.96 -2.18 -12.56
C ALA A 319 16.17 -3.58 -13.17
N ASN A 320 15.93 -4.64 -12.37
CA ASN A 320 16.00 -6.01 -12.86
C ASN A 320 15.20 -6.20 -14.15
N PRO A 321 15.77 -6.79 -15.23
CA PRO A 321 15.13 -6.85 -16.54
C PRO A 321 13.80 -7.58 -16.53
N LEU A 322 13.63 -8.63 -15.72
CA LEU A 322 12.36 -9.36 -15.60
C LEU A 322 11.28 -8.45 -15.00
N THR A 323 11.65 -7.73 -13.96
CA THR A 323 10.73 -6.80 -13.27
C THR A 323 10.37 -5.62 -14.17
N MET A 324 11.33 -5.08 -14.91
CA MET A 324 11.07 -3.97 -15.84
C MET A 324 10.15 -4.41 -16.99
N ALA A 325 10.40 -5.58 -17.59
CA ALA A 325 9.55 -6.16 -18.63
C ALA A 325 8.12 -6.44 -18.12
N ALA A 326 8.00 -7.03 -16.92
CA ALA A 326 6.70 -7.26 -16.28
C ALA A 326 5.95 -5.96 -15.97
N GLY A 327 6.68 -4.93 -15.55
CA GLY A 327 6.13 -3.59 -15.29
C GLY A 327 5.62 -2.92 -16.57
N VAL A 328 6.39 -2.96 -17.64
CA VAL A 328 5.98 -2.49 -18.97
C VAL A 328 4.69 -3.18 -19.41
N ALA A 329 4.67 -4.51 -19.43
CA ALA A 329 3.48 -5.29 -19.82
C ALA A 329 2.26 -4.96 -18.96
N THR A 330 2.44 -4.81 -17.64
CA THR A 330 1.37 -4.44 -16.72
C THR A 330 0.80 -3.06 -17.01
N LEU A 331 1.67 -2.04 -17.15
CA LEU A 331 1.21 -0.68 -17.36
C LEU A 331 0.59 -0.50 -18.75
N GLU A 332 1.11 -1.14 -19.78
CA GLU A 332 0.50 -1.11 -21.12
C GLU A 332 -0.87 -1.78 -21.15
N ALA A 333 -1.04 -2.88 -20.41
CA ALA A 333 -2.32 -3.55 -20.26
C ALA A 333 -3.37 -2.70 -19.48
N LEU A 334 -2.94 -1.73 -18.69
CA LEU A 334 -3.84 -0.84 -17.93
C LEU A 334 -4.34 0.31 -18.81
N THR A 335 -5.34 0.00 -19.65
CA THR A 335 -6.03 0.97 -20.50
C THR A 335 -7.03 1.83 -19.70
N PRO A 336 -7.46 2.99 -20.22
CA PRO A 336 -8.52 3.81 -19.60
C PRO A 336 -9.80 3.02 -19.34
N GLU A 337 -10.14 2.06 -20.20
CA GLU A 337 -11.31 1.19 -20.01
C GLU A 337 -11.14 0.25 -18.81
N ARG A 338 -9.96 -0.37 -18.65
CA ARG A 338 -9.66 -1.22 -17.47
C ARG A 338 -9.75 -0.40 -16.18
N TYR A 339 -9.29 0.86 -16.17
CA TYR A 339 -9.46 1.73 -15.00
C TYR A 339 -10.93 2.05 -14.71
N ARG A 340 -11.75 2.36 -15.74
CA ARG A 340 -13.20 2.57 -15.56
C ARG A 340 -13.88 1.33 -14.97
N ARG A 341 -13.53 0.14 -15.48
CA ARG A 341 -14.05 -1.13 -14.94
C ARG A 341 -13.63 -1.38 -13.50
N LEU A 342 -12.38 -1.12 -13.15
CA LEU A 342 -11.88 -1.21 -11.76
C LEU A 342 -12.62 -0.25 -10.82
N GLU A 343 -12.89 0.98 -11.24
CA GLU A 343 -13.69 1.96 -10.49
C GLU A 343 -15.11 1.44 -10.26
N ALA A 344 -15.77 0.93 -11.32
CA ALA A 344 -17.13 0.40 -11.25
C ALA A 344 -17.24 -0.81 -10.29
N LEU A 345 -16.28 -1.75 -10.34
CA LEU A 345 -16.22 -2.87 -9.41
C LEU A 345 -16.03 -2.41 -7.96
N GLY A 346 -15.11 -1.47 -7.74
CA GLY A 346 -14.88 -0.90 -6.41
C GLY A 346 -16.13 -0.18 -5.85
N GLU A 347 -16.83 0.58 -6.68
CA GLU A 347 -18.06 1.27 -6.27
C GLU A 347 -19.21 0.29 -5.99
N ARG A 348 -19.40 -0.74 -6.86
CA ARG A 348 -20.37 -1.81 -6.62
C ARG A 348 -20.13 -2.47 -5.27
N LEU A 349 -18.88 -2.79 -4.96
CA LEU A 349 -18.48 -3.42 -3.70
C LEU A 349 -18.79 -2.49 -2.52
N ARG A 350 -18.32 -1.25 -2.52
CA ARG A 350 -18.54 -0.28 -1.43
C ARG A 350 -20.03 -0.01 -1.18
N SER A 351 -20.78 0.20 -2.24
CA SER A 351 -22.24 0.41 -2.16
C SER A 351 -22.96 -0.85 -1.65
N GLY A 352 -22.55 -2.04 -2.09
CA GLY A 352 -23.07 -3.32 -1.62
C GLY A 352 -22.81 -3.54 -0.12
N VAL A 353 -21.56 -3.34 0.31
CA VAL A 353 -21.19 -3.44 1.74
C VAL A 353 -21.99 -2.44 2.58
N THR A 354 -22.13 -1.20 2.11
CA THR A 354 -22.90 -0.18 2.85
C THR A 354 -24.35 -0.60 3.05
N ARG A 355 -25.01 -1.13 2.00
CA ARG A 355 -26.38 -1.67 2.10
C ARG A 355 -26.46 -2.85 3.07
N LEU A 356 -25.49 -3.76 2.99
CA LEU A 356 -25.42 -4.95 3.83
C LEU A 356 -25.27 -4.59 5.31
N LEU A 357 -24.34 -3.70 5.66
CA LEU A 357 -24.12 -3.25 7.04
C LEU A 357 -25.36 -2.54 7.63
N ARG A 358 -26.08 -1.76 6.82
CA ARG A 358 -27.35 -1.15 7.24
C ARG A 358 -28.41 -2.20 7.52
N ARG A 359 -28.60 -3.18 6.61
CA ARG A 359 -29.60 -4.25 6.74
C ARG A 359 -29.34 -5.15 7.96
N THR A 360 -28.08 -5.50 8.18
CA THR A 360 -27.68 -6.37 9.30
C THR A 360 -27.59 -5.62 10.63
N LYS A 361 -27.74 -4.28 10.62
CA LYS A 361 -27.60 -3.41 11.82
C LYS A 361 -26.25 -3.59 12.53
N ARG A 362 -25.21 -4.01 11.80
CA ARG A 362 -23.84 -4.11 12.32
C ARG A 362 -23.19 -2.73 12.31
N GLY A 363 -22.51 -2.40 13.38
CA GLY A 363 -21.82 -1.12 13.56
C GLY A 363 -20.53 -1.04 12.77
N GLY A 364 -20.63 -1.04 11.43
CA GLY A 364 -19.48 -0.96 10.53
C GLY A 364 -19.65 0.07 9.43
N GLN A 365 -18.56 0.37 8.73
CA GLN A 365 -18.49 1.27 7.59
C GLN A 365 -17.53 0.71 6.55
N VAL A 366 -17.59 1.22 5.34
CA VAL A 366 -16.61 0.95 4.29
C VAL A 366 -16.11 2.27 3.70
N THR A 367 -14.82 2.38 3.51
CA THR A 367 -14.16 3.48 2.79
C THR A 367 -13.51 2.95 1.53
N GLY A 368 -13.04 3.82 0.65
CA GLY A 368 -12.27 3.42 -0.52
C GLY A 368 -12.30 4.45 -1.64
N VAL A 369 -11.38 4.26 -2.59
CA VAL A 369 -11.23 5.07 -3.80
C VAL A 369 -10.81 4.15 -4.94
N GLY A 370 -11.39 4.31 -6.11
CA GLY A 370 -11.10 3.42 -7.24
C GLY A 370 -11.43 1.98 -6.91
N SER A 371 -10.50 1.09 -7.18
CA SER A 371 -10.62 -0.35 -6.86
C SER A 371 -10.27 -0.70 -5.41
N LEU A 372 -9.84 0.26 -4.58
CA LEU A 372 -9.51 0.06 -3.17
C LEU A 372 -10.73 0.17 -2.27
N PHE A 373 -10.74 -0.63 -1.20
CA PHE A 373 -11.72 -0.51 -0.12
C PHE A 373 -11.12 -0.93 1.22
N CYS A 374 -11.76 -0.50 2.32
CA CYS A 374 -11.44 -0.99 3.65
C CYS A 374 -12.71 -1.10 4.49
N LEU A 375 -12.87 -2.24 5.17
CA LEU A 375 -13.95 -2.48 6.14
C LEU A 375 -13.54 -1.90 7.49
N HIS A 376 -14.44 -1.17 8.15
CA HIS A 376 -14.22 -0.59 9.46
C HIS A 376 -15.30 -1.00 10.44
N TRP A 377 -14.90 -1.45 11.62
CA TRP A 377 -15.81 -1.89 12.69
C TRP A 377 -15.93 -0.79 13.75
N THR A 378 -16.44 0.36 13.32
CA THR A 378 -16.64 1.55 14.17
C THR A 378 -17.90 2.32 13.72
N LYS A 379 -18.57 2.97 14.67
CA LYS A 379 -19.69 3.91 14.41
C LYS A 379 -19.21 5.37 14.32
N LYS A 380 -17.94 5.64 14.66
CA LYS A 380 -17.37 6.99 14.61
C LYS A 380 -17.31 7.47 13.16
N ARG A 381 -17.51 8.78 12.94
CA ARG A 381 -17.23 9.39 11.64
C ARG A 381 -15.73 9.19 11.30
N LEU A 382 -15.49 8.56 10.17
CA LEU A 382 -14.13 8.26 9.70
C LEU A 382 -13.49 9.50 9.10
N THR A 383 -12.46 10.01 9.74
CA THR A 383 -11.73 11.21 9.31
C THR A 383 -10.22 11.03 9.34
N ASP A 384 -9.72 10.16 10.23
CA ASP A 384 -8.30 9.96 10.48
C ASP A 384 -8.02 8.55 11.04
N TYR A 385 -6.76 8.23 11.26
CA TYR A 385 -6.33 6.97 11.88
C TYR A 385 -7.05 6.66 13.20
N ARG A 386 -7.22 7.68 14.08
CA ARG A 386 -7.81 7.45 15.41
C ARG A 386 -9.29 7.09 15.34
N SER A 387 -10.00 7.65 14.37
CA SER A 387 -11.42 7.35 14.14
C SER A 387 -11.62 5.99 13.46
N SER A 388 -10.62 5.48 12.72
CA SER A 388 -10.69 4.19 12.04
C SER A 388 -10.44 2.98 12.96
N ARG A 389 -10.01 3.21 14.20
CA ARG A 389 -9.76 2.13 15.17
C ARG A 389 -11.07 1.40 15.49
N PRO A 390 -11.08 0.05 15.45
CA PRO A 390 -12.28 -0.72 15.76
C PRO A 390 -12.74 -0.48 17.21
N MET A 391 -14.04 -0.58 17.44
CA MET A 391 -14.63 -0.53 18.79
C MET A 391 -14.35 -1.82 19.55
N ASP A 392 -14.40 -2.94 18.84
CA ASP A 392 -14.01 -4.26 19.31
C ASP A 392 -12.82 -4.76 18.49
N SER A 393 -11.71 -5.04 19.14
CA SER A 393 -10.48 -5.51 18.49
C SER A 393 -10.59 -6.95 17.94
N GLY A 394 -11.54 -7.75 18.40
CA GLY A 394 -11.78 -9.12 17.92
C GLY A 394 -12.60 -9.19 16.63
N GLU A 395 -13.43 -8.18 16.33
CA GLU A 395 -14.34 -8.23 15.19
C GLU A 395 -13.60 -8.27 13.82
N PRO A 396 -12.51 -7.50 13.57
CA PRO A 396 -11.76 -7.63 12.32
C PRO A 396 -11.24 -9.05 12.08
N ILE A 397 -10.70 -9.69 13.11
CA ILE A 397 -10.15 -11.05 13.03
C ILE A 397 -11.27 -12.06 12.80
N ARG A 398 -12.40 -11.94 13.51
CA ARG A 398 -13.56 -12.78 13.33
C ARG A 398 -14.10 -12.73 11.90
N VAL A 399 -14.23 -11.53 11.34
CA VAL A 399 -14.70 -11.36 9.96
C VAL A 399 -13.68 -11.88 8.96
N PHE A 400 -12.39 -11.64 9.18
CA PHE A 400 -11.32 -12.20 8.35
C PHE A 400 -11.39 -13.74 8.30
N MET A 401 -11.44 -14.41 9.46
CA MET A 401 -11.52 -15.86 9.53
C MET A 401 -12.83 -16.42 8.93
N GLY A 402 -13.92 -15.69 9.13
CA GLY A 402 -15.20 -16.03 8.51
C GLY A 402 -15.12 -15.97 6.98
N LEU A 403 -14.66 -14.87 6.41
CA LEU A 403 -14.49 -14.70 4.96
C LEU A 403 -13.54 -15.75 4.37
N LEU A 404 -12.43 -16.05 5.06
CA LEU A 404 -11.49 -17.07 4.64
C LEU A 404 -12.14 -18.45 4.49
N ASN A 405 -13.03 -18.81 5.42
CA ASN A 405 -13.83 -20.05 5.36
C ASN A 405 -14.91 -20.06 4.27
N TRP A 406 -15.40 -18.88 3.90
CA TRP A 406 -16.34 -18.69 2.78
C TRP A 406 -15.64 -18.58 1.42
N GLY A 407 -14.32 -18.84 1.38
CA GLY A 407 -13.54 -18.80 0.14
C GLY A 407 -13.27 -17.40 -0.37
N VAL A 408 -13.09 -16.43 0.54
CA VAL A 408 -12.70 -15.04 0.22
C VAL A 408 -11.47 -14.65 1.03
N LEU A 409 -10.43 -14.19 0.35
CA LEU A 409 -9.21 -13.68 0.98
C LEU A 409 -9.23 -12.16 1.04
N LEU A 410 -9.11 -11.63 2.25
CA LEU A 410 -8.96 -10.20 2.55
C LEU A 410 -7.77 -10.01 3.48
N THR A 411 -7.34 -8.77 3.76
CA THR A 411 -6.40 -8.56 4.87
C THR A 411 -7.12 -8.63 6.22
N GLN A 412 -6.41 -9.01 7.28
CA GLN A 412 -6.98 -9.04 8.64
C GLN A 412 -7.55 -7.69 9.09
N ARG A 413 -7.06 -6.58 8.52
CA ARG A 413 -7.50 -5.22 8.86
C ARG A 413 -8.65 -4.72 8.00
N GLY A 414 -9.18 -5.56 7.11
CA GLY A 414 -10.29 -5.19 6.23
C GLY A 414 -9.89 -4.44 4.95
N LEU A 415 -8.60 -4.15 4.74
CA LEU A 415 -8.12 -3.58 3.49
C LEU A 415 -8.24 -4.60 2.35
N GLY A 416 -8.78 -4.18 1.22
CA GLY A 416 -8.87 -4.98 0.02
C GLY A 416 -8.86 -4.16 -1.26
N CYS A 417 -8.82 -4.88 -2.38
CA CYS A 417 -8.85 -4.28 -3.70
C CYS A 417 -9.52 -5.22 -4.72
N CYS A 418 -10.18 -4.64 -5.73
CA CYS A 418 -10.56 -5.37 -6.92
C CYS A 418 -9.37 -5.44 -7.89
N SER A 419 -9.24 -6.54 -8.62
CA SER A 419 -8.32 -6.68 -9.76
C SER A 419 -9.07 -6.64 -11.09
N ALA A 420 -8.37 -6.38 -12.19
CA ALA A 420 -8.95 -6.37 -13.53
C ALA A 420 -9.43 -7.76 -13.99
N ALA A 421 -9.00 -8.84 -13.35
CA ALA A 421 -9.48 -10.19 -13.58
C ALA A 421 -10.85 -10.47 -12.95
N MET A 422 -11.33 -9.63 -12.03
CA MET A 422 -12.61 -9.80 -11.34
C MET A 422 -13.79 -9.40 -12.23
N THR A 423 -14.93 -10.00 -11.96
CA THR A 423 -16.24 -9.70 -12.55
C THR A 423 -17.20 -9.16 -11.50
N GLU A 424 -18.38 -8.69 -11.91
CA GLU A 424 -19.44 -8.31 -10.98
C GLU A 424 -19.90 -9.51 -10.13
N ALA A 425 -19.92 -10.73 -10.70
CA ALA A 425 -20.26 -11.95 -9.96
C ALA A 425 -19.26 -12.25 -8.84
N ASP A 426 -17.98 -11.90 -9.02
CA ASP A 426 -16.98 -12.03 -7.95
C ASP A 426 -17.24 -11.04 -6.80
N VAL A 427 -17.69 -9.82 -7.12
CA VAL A 427 -18.12 -8.84 -6.11
C VAL A 427 -19.38 -9.35 -5.38
N ASP A 428 -20.35 -9.92 -6.10
CA ASP A 428 -21.56 -10.46 -5.49
C ASP A 428 -21.24 -11.66 -4.59
N ARG A 429 -20.30 -12.53 -4.99
CA ARG A 429 -19.78 -13.62 -4.14
C ARG A 429 -19.15 -13.08 -2.85
N PHE A 430 -18.37 -11.99 -2.93
CA PHE A 430 -17.84 -11.31 -1.73
C PHE A 430 -18.96 -10.84 -0.80
N LEU A 431 -19.98 -10.19 -1.35
CA LEU A 431 -21.10 -9.66 -0.58
C LEU A 431 -21.90 -10.78 0.10
N THR A 432 -22.15 -11.89 -0.60
CA THR A 432 -22.82 -13.08 -0.04
C THR A 432 -21.97 -13.70 1.09
N ALA A 433 -20.67 -13.82 0.90
CA ALA A 433 -19.77 -14.34 1.94
C ALA A 433 -19.77 -13.44 3.18
N LEU A 434 -19.67 -12.12 2.99
CA LEU A 434 -19.71 -11.17 4.10
C LEU A 434 -21.05 -11.22 4.84
N GLU A 435 -22.16 -11.32 4.12
CA GLU A 435 -23.50 -11.48 4.72
C GLU A 435 -23.58 -12.74 5.58
N GLY A 436 -23.15 -13.90 5.05
CA GLY A 436 -23.11 -15.16 5.80
C GLY A 436 -22.30 -15.07 7.09
N VAL A 437 -21.16 -14.36 7.05
CA VAL A 437 -20.33 -14.11 8.24
C VAL A 437 -21.04 -13.22 9.26
N LEU A 438 -21.71 -12.15 8.80
CA LEU A 438 -22.40 -11.21 9.70
C LEU A 438 -23.67 -11.80 10.33
N GLU A 439 -24.35 -12.70 9.63
CA GLU A 439 -25.58 -13.35 10.12
C GLU A 439 -25.30 -14.59 10.99
N SER A 440 -24.10 -15.17 10.89
CA SER A 440 -23.74 -16.39 11.60
C SER A 440 -23.82 -16.28 13.14
N ASP A 441 -23.86 -15.07 13.70
CA ASP A 441 -24.03 -14.83 15.15
C ASP A 441 -25.51 -14.88 15.60
N ARG A 442 -26.45 -14.88 14.66
CA ARG A 442 -27.88 -14.90 14.99
C ARG A 442 -28.47 -16.31 15.10
N ARG A 443 -27.68 -17.30 14.71
CA ARG A 443 -27.99 -18.73 14.82
C ARG A 443 -27.07 -19.37 15.87
#